data_3dde90651ac0542b057ceb5f6a8bcd8f
#
_entry.id   3dde90651ac0542b057ceb5f6a8bcd8f
#
_cell.length_a   1.000
_cell.length_b   1.000
_cell.length_c   1.000
_cell.angle_alpha   90.00
_cell.angle_beta   90.00
_cell.angle_gamma   90.00
#
_symmetry.space_group_name_H-M   'P 1'
#
loop_
_entity.id
_entity.type
_entity.pdbx_description
1 polymer ?
#
loop_
_entity_poly.entity_id
_entity_poly.type
_entity_poly.pdbx_seq_one_letter_code
_entity_poly.pdbx_strand_id
1 'polypeptide(L)'
;LQPDPGTTLIFLSFFLVFYKIGLPSIYLNLFIGLIGLFFLTILFNKQIIIIYIFSLSLLLISYMKRKKKSIKKIIMYSFVFSAFTLSVDFIFNNIFEQHHRDRFNIVMGIKQDNRGIGYNTNQSRIAFASGGFFGEGFLEGSQTKGSFVPEQHTDYIFSTVGEEWGFLGASIVILLFSYLMIRIS
;
A
#
# COMPACT_ATOMS: atom_id res chain seq x y z
N LEU A 1 -3.32 21.53 9.61
CA LEU A 1 -3.29 20.20 9.02
C LEU A 1 -1.84 19.88 8.70
N GLN A 2 -1.22 18.96 9.42
CA GLN A 2 0.09 18.44 9.04
C GLN A 2 -0.07 17.75 7.67
N PRO A 3 0.74 18.09 6.67
CA PRO A 3 0.67 17.46 5.37
C PRO A 3 1.37 16.09 5.41
N ASP A 4 0.82 15.15 6.18
CA ASP A 4 1.34 13.79 6.27
C ASP A 4 0.37 12.82 5.60
N PRO A 5 0.67 12.38 4.36
CA PRO A 5 -0.15 11.42 3.66
C PRO A 5 -0.17 10.04 4.34
N GLY A 6 0.84 9.70 5.15
CA GLY A 6 0.91 8.44 5.89
C GLY A 6 -0.18 8.33 6.94
N THR A 7 -0.35 9.35 7.78
CA THR A 7 -1.42 9.38 8.79
C THR A 7 -2.80 9.41 8.15
N THR A 8 -2.96 10.06 7.01
CA THR A 8 -4.22 10.05 6.24
C THR A 8 -4.62 8.63 5.83
N LEU A 9 -3.66 7.80 5.40
CA LEU A 9 -3.92 6.40 5.05
C LEU A 9 -4.38 5.56 6.25
N ILE A 10 -3.89 5.86 7.46
CA ILE A 10 -4.34 5.17 8.68
C ILE A 10 -5.83 5.44 8.93
N PHE A 11 -6.31 6.66 8.69
CA PHE A 11 -7.74 6.98 8.84
C PHE A 11 -8.64 6.19 7.87
N LEU A 12 -8.13 5.74 6.72
CA LEU A 12 -8.89 4.88 5.83
C LEU A 12 -9.21 3.52 6.46
N SER A 13 -8.45 3.08 7.47
CA SER A 13 -8.74 1.84 8.20
C SER A 13 -10.05 1.90 9.00
N PHE A 14 -10.54 3.11 9.34
CA PHE A 14 -11.87 3.27 9.98
C PHE A 14 -13.01 2.72 9.11
N PHE A 15 -12.80 2.57 7.81
CA PHE A 15 -13.79 1.95 6.94
C PHE A 15 -14.08 0.49 7.33
N LEU A 16 -13.06 -0.23 7.85
CA LEU A 16 -13.21 -1.57 8.39
C LEU A 16 -14.06 -1.57 9.69
N VAL A 17 -13.89 -0.54 10.51
CA VAL A 17 -14.68 -0.36 11.72
C VAL A 17 -16.16 -0.11 11.37
N PHE A 18 -16.42 0.75 10.39
CA PHE A 18 -17.79 0.99 9.91
C PHE A 18 -18.44 -0.28 9.36
N TYR A 19 -17.67 -1.12 8.67
CA TYR A 19 -18.16 -2.41 8.22
C TYR A 19 -18.60 -3.31 9.39
N LYS A 20 -17.85 -3.35 10.49
CA LYS A 20 -18.22 -4.08 11.70
C LYS A 20 -19.47 -3.52 12.38
N ILE A 21 -19.68 -2.20 12.34
CA ILE A 21 -20.85 -1.55 12.94
C ILE A 21 -22.13 -1.77 12.11
N GLY A 22 -22.02 -2.34 10.90
CA GLY A 22 -23.17 -2.70 10.08
C GLY A 22 -23.22 -2.07 8.69
N LEU A 23 -22.12 -1.49 8.21
CA LEU A 23 -22.05 -1.01 6.83
C LEU A 23 -22.20 -2.20 5.86
N PRO A 24 -23.08 -2.15 4.85
CA PRO A 24 -23.22 -3.22 3.88
C PRO A 24 -21.91 -3.56 3.18
N SER A 25 -21.64 -4.87 2.98
CA SER A 25 -20.40 -5.36 2.36
C SER A 25 -20.10 -4.79 0.98
N ILE A 26 -21.12 -4.31 0.26
CA ILE A 26 -20.94 -3.69 -1.07
C ILE A 26 -20.03 -2.45 -0.99
N TYR A 27 -20.16 -1.65 0.06
CA TYR A 27 -19.33 -0.44 0.24
C TYR A 27 -17.88 -0.80 0.58
N LEU A 28 -17.66 -1.86 1.38
CA LEU A 28 -16.33 -2.36 1.68
C LEU A 28 -15.63 -2.88 0.41
N ASN A 29 -16.34 -3.69 -0.40
CA ASN A 29 -15.81 -4.23 -1.64
C ASN A 29 -15.49 -3.11 -2.65
N LEU A 30 -16.34 -2.08 -2.72
CA LEU A 30 -16.12 -0.92 -3.57
C LEU A 30 -14.90 -0.12 -3.09
N PHE A 31 -14.75 0.07 -1.80
CA PHE A 31 -13.61 0.75 -1.20
C PHE A 31 -12.28 0.02 -1.48
N ILE A 32 -12.24 -1.30 -1.25
CA ILE A 32 -11.08 -2.13 -1.58
C ILE A 32 -10.77 -2.08 -3.08
N GLY A 33 -11.80 -2.13 -3.93
CA GLY A 33 -11.66 -2.00 -5.38
C GLY A 33 -11.08 -0.66 -5.82
N LEU A 34 -11.50 0.45 -5.19
CA LEU A 34 -10.96 1.78 -5.48
C LEU A 34 -9.50 1.92 -5.03
N ILE A 35 -9.13 1.35 -3.87
CA ILE A 35 -7.73 1.31 -3.42
C ILE A 35 -6.89 0.51 -4.42
N GLY A 36 -7.35 -0.67 -4.83
CA GLY A 36 -6.66 -1.47 -5.85
C GLY A 36 -6.48 -0.72 -7.17
N LEU A 37 -7.54 -0.03 -7.63
CA LEU A 37 -7.50 0.77 -8.84
C LEU A 37 -6.55 1.98 -8.72
N PHE A 38 -6.48 2.61 -7.54
CA PHE A 38 -5.52 3.68 -7.24
C PHE A 38 -4.08 3.20 -7.43
N PHE A 39 -3.69 2.08 -6.80
CA PHE A 39 -2.35 1.52 -6.96
C PHE A 39 -2.07 1.08 -8.40
N LEU A 40 -3.02 0.44 -9.06
CA LEU A 40 -2.86 0.07 -10.47
C LEU A 40 -2.63 1.29 -11.36
N THR A 41 -3.33 2.41 -11.10
CA THR A 41 -3.17 3.64 -11.88
C THR A 41 -1.78 4.26 -11.72
N ILE A 42 -1.15 4.12 -10.55
CA ILE A 42 0.21 4.60 -10.33
C ILE A 42 1.25 3.66 -10.97
N LEU A 43 1.03 2.34 -10.90
CA LEU A 43 1.96 1.34 -11.41
C LEU A 43 1.95 1.21 -12.93
N PHE A 44 0.78 1.35 -13.55
CA PHE A 44 0.60 1.14 -14.98
C PHE A 44 0.17 2.43 -15.68
N ASN A 45 0.39 2.49 -16.98
CA ASN A 45 -0.07 3.62 -17.79
C ASN A 45 -1.61 3.70 -17.74
N LYS A 46 -2.15 4.90 -17.45
CA LYS A 46 -3.59 5.19 -17.40
C LYS A 46 -4.36 4.70 -18.63
N GLN A 47 -3.74 4.76 -19.82
CA GLN A 47 -4.37 4.33 -21.07
C GLN A 47 -4.65 2.82 -21.05
N ILE A 48 -3.72 2.02 -20.54
CA ILE A 48 -3.88 0.56 -20.44
C ILE A 48 -5.04 0.22 -19.51
N ILE A 49 -5.13 0.91 -18.36
CA ILE A 49 -6.20 0.68 -17.37
C ILE A 49 -7.56 1.06 -17.95
N ILE A 50 -7.66 2.18 -18.62
CA ILE A 50 -8.90 2.62 -19.25
C ILE A 50 -9.33 1.60 -20.34
N ILE A 51 -8.41 1.15 -21.18
CA ILE A 51 -8.70 0.10 -22.18
C ILE A 51 -9.19 -1.18 -21.49
N TYR A 52 -8.57 -1.57 -20.38
CA TYR A 52 -8.99 -2.74 -19.61
C TYR A 52 -10.40 -2.58 -19.03
N ILE A 53 -10.72 -1.42 -18.44
CA ILE A 53 -12.05 -1.11 -17.92
C ILE A 53 -13.09 -1.19 -19.03
N PHE A 54 -12.81 -0.61 -20.21
CA PHE A 54 -13.72 -0.66 -21.35
C PHE A 54 -13.88 -2.07 -21.91
N SER A 55 -12.80 -2.82 -22.07
CA SER A 55 -12.87 -4.20 -22.56
C SER A 55 -13.69 -5.11 -21.64
N LEU A 56 -13.47 -4.99 -20.32
CA LEU A 56 -14.24 -5.72 -19.31
C LEU A 56 -15.72 -5.31 -19.35
N SER A 57 -16.01 -4.01 -19.48
CA SER A 57 -17.38 -3.52 -19.57
C SER A 57 -18.11 -4.04 -20.82
N LEU A 58 -17.43 -4.12 -21.97
CA LEU A 58 -17.99 -4.70 -23.19
C LEU A 58 -18.34 -6.18 -23.04
N LEU A 59 -17.45 -6.95 -22.39
CA LEU A 59 -17.71 -8.36 -22.10
C LEU A 59 -18.93 -8.51 -21.17
N LEU A 60 -19.03 -7.71 -20.13
CA LEU A 60 -20.16 -7.72 -19.20
C LEU A 60 -21.46 -7.30 -19.88
N ILE A 61 -21.42 -6.30 -20.75
CA ILE A 61 -22.59 -5.84 -21.52
C ILE A 61 -23.07 -6.97 -22.44
N SER A 62 -22.17 -7.63 -23.15
CA SER A 62 -22.50 -8.77 -24.04
C SER A 62 -23.16 -9.91 -23.26
N TYR A 63 -22.63 -10.24 -22.08
CA TYR A 63 -23.21 -11.26 -21.21
C TYR A 63 -24.57 -10.87 -20.67
N MET A 64 -24.74 -9.62 -20.21
CA MET A 64 -26.00 -9.12 -19.65
C MET A 64 -27.10 -8.97 -20.71
N LYS A 65 -26.74 -8.57 -21.94
CA LYS A 65 -27.68 -8.56 -23.07
C LYS A 65 -28.25 -9.94 -23.37
N ARG A 66 -27.42 -10.99 -23.34
CA ARG A 66 -27.88 -12.38 -23.50
C ARG A 66 -28.89 -12.79 -22.41
N LYS A 67 -28.74 -12.27 -21.20
CA LYS A 67 -29.66 -12.53 -20.06
C LYS A 67 -30.84 -11.54 -19.97
N LYS A 68 -31.03 -10.65 -20.94
CA LYS A 68 -32.08 -9.59 -20.96
C LYS A 68 -32.09 -8.71 -19.71
N LYS A 69 -30.92 -8.47 -19.08
CA LYS A 69 -30.76 -7.62 -17.89
C LYS A 69 -30.33 -6.21 -18.27
N SER A 70 -30.62 -5.23 -17.37
CA SER A 70 -30.27 -3.83 -17.58
C SER A 70 -28.76 -3.62 -17.61
N ILE A 71 -28.28 -2.93 -18.65
CA ILE A 71 -26.86 -2.59 -18.85
C ILE A 71 -26.49 -1.21 -18.28
N LYS A 72 -27.48 -0.40 -17.87
CA LYS A 72 -27.25 0.99 -17.41
C LYS A 72 -26.23 1.09 -16.29
N LYS A 73 -26.28 0.16 -15.30
CA LYS A 73 -25.33 0.14 -14.18
C LYS A 73 -23.90 -0.14 -14.63
N ILE A 74 -23.68 -1.03 -15.61
CA ILE A 74 -22.34 -1.34 -16.13
C ILE A 74 -21.74 -0.10 -16.79
N ILE A 75 -22.49 0.58 -17.62
CA ILE A 75 -22.03 1.82 -18.28
C ILE A 75 -21.70 2.89 -17.24
N MET A 76 -22.56 3.07 -16.24
CA MET A 76 -22.33 4.03 -15.16
C MET A 76 -21.04 3.69 -14.38
N TYR A 77 -20.83 2.44 -13.97
CA TYR A 77 -19.62 2.03 -13.25
C TYR A 77 -18.36 2.17 -14.12
N SER A 78 -18.43 1.79 -15.39
CA SER A 78 -17.30 1.98 -16.32
C SER A 78 -16.91 3.45 -16.43
N PHE A 79 -17.88 4.34 -16.53
CA PHE A 79 -17.63 5.78 -16.56
C PHE A 79 -17.01 6.29 -15.25
N VAL A 80 -17.58 5.90 -14.10
CA VAL A 80 -17.07 6.31 -12.77
C VAL A 80 -15.63 5.81 -12.55
N PHE A 81 -15.34 4.56 -12.87
CA PHE A 81 -13.97 4.02 -12.70
C PHE A 81 -12.98 4.69 -13.67
N SER A 82 -13.38 4.99 -14.91
CA SER A 82 -12.52 5.71 -15.85
C SER A 82 -12.26 7.14 -15.38
N ALA A 83 -13.28 7.84 -14.90
CA ALA A 83 -13.14 9.18 -14.33
C ALA A 83 -12.25 9.18 -13.09
N PHE A 84 -12.38 8.17 -12.22
CA PHE A 84 -11.52 7.99 -11.06
C PHE A 84 -10.05 7.78 -11.48
N THR A 85 -9.78 6.90 -12.45
CA THR A 85 -8.42 6.67 -12.99
C THR A 85 -7.80 7.96 -13.51
N LEU A 86 -8.55 8.76 -14.27
CA LEU A 86 -8.07 10.06 -14.77
C LEU A 86 -7.83 11.05 -13.65
N SER A 87 -8.68 11.08 -12.63
CA SER A 87 -8.52 11.96 -11.46
C SER A 87 -7.29 11.59 -10.65
N VAL A 88 -7.04 10.29 -10.41
CA VAL A 88 -5.84 9.81 -9.70
C VAL A 88 -4.57 10.20 -10.45
N ASP A 89 -4.52 9.96 -11.77
CA ASP A 89 -3.38 10.33 -12.60
C ASP A 89 -3.13 11.85 -12.58
N PHE A 90 -4.20 12.64 -12.70
CA PHE A 90 -4.10 14.10 -12.67
C PHE A 90 -3.58 14.60 -11.31
N ILE A 91 -4.13 14.11 -10.21
CA ILE A 91 -3.72 14.48 -8.84
C ILE A 91 -2.26 14.09 -8.60
N PHE A 92 -1.88 12.85 -8.95
CA PHE A 92 -0.54 12.35 -8.74
C PHE A 92 0.51 13.12 -9.54
N ASN A 93 0.23 13.47 -10.80
CA ASN A 93 1.20 14.12 -11.68
C ASN A 93 1.25 15.65 -11.55
N ASN A 94 0.13 16.31 -11.18
CA ASN A 94 0.03 17.77 -11.22
C ASN A 94 -0.14 18.43 -9.85
N ILE A 95 -0.69 17.70 -8.85
CA ILE A 95 -0.97 18.28 -7.52
C ILE A 95 0.06 17.81 -6.50
N PHE A 96 0.48 16.54 -6.55
CA PHE A 96 1.49 16.04 -5.62
C PHE A 96 2.84 16.68 -5.88
N GLU A 97 3.46 17.17 -4.82
CA GLU A 97 4.84 17.68 -4.86
C GLU A 97 5.84 16.56 -5.20
N GLN A 98 6.99 16.93 -5.76
CA GLN A 98 7.98 15.95 -6.22
C GLN A 98 8.40 14.98 -5.12
N HIS A 99 8.58 15.45 -3.88
CA HIS A 99 9.03 14.60 -2.78
C HIS A 99 7.97 13.55 -2.37
N HIS A 100 6.67 13.87 -2.49
CA HIS A 100 5.61 12.88 -2.25
C HIS A 100 5.60 11.79 -3.33
N ARG A 101 5.74 12.19 -4.60
CA ARG A 101 5.85 11.23 -5.72
C ARG A 101 7.07 10.33 -5.59
N ASP A 102 8.21 10.90 -5.20
CA ASP A 102 9.45 10.15 -5.02
C ASP A 102 9.31 9.11 -3.90
N ARG A 103 8.67 9.44 -2.79
CA ARG A 103 8.35 8.46 -1.72
C ARG A 103 7.50 7.30 -2.23
N PHE A 104 6.44 7.58 -2.96
CA PHE A 104 5.61 6.54 -3.58
C PHE A 104 6.41 5.66 -4.53
N ASN A 105 7.20 6.25 -5.41
CA ASN A 105 8.00 5.54 -6.39
C ASN A 105 9.08 4.66 -5.73
N ILE A 106 9.68 5.10 -4.62
CA ILE A 106 10.65 4.31 -3.84
C ILE A 106 9.96 3.13 -3.17
N VAL A 107 8.82 3.34 -2.51
CA VAL A 107 8.06 2.27 -1.86
C VAL A 107 7.60 1.23 -2.86
N MET A 108 7.16 1.64 -4.06
CA MET A 108 6.75 0.77 -5.15
C MET A 108 7.91 0.11 -5.91
N GLY A 109 9.17 0.46 -5.58
CA GLY A 109 10.34 -0.08 -6.25
C GLY A 109 10.57 0.46 -7.67
N ILE A 110 9.84 1.50 -8.09
CA ILE A 110 9.96 2.13 -9.42
C ILE A 110 11.25 2.98 -9.49
N LYS A 111 11.60 3.64 -8.38
CA LYS A 111 12.78 4.49 -8.27
C LYS A 111 13.67 3.98 -7.14
N GLN A 112 14.96 3.87 -7.41
CA GLN A 112 15.96 3.58 -6.39
C GLN A 112 16.68 4.89 -6.05
N ASP A 113 16.63 5.29 -4.78
CA ASP A 113 17.37 6.41 -4.25
C ASP A 113 18.14 5.97 -3.00
N ASN A 114 19.40 5.63 -3.20
CA ASN A 114 20.26 5.11 -2.14
C ASN A 114 20.91 6.19 -1.28
N ARG A 115 20.76 7.48 -1.61
CA ARG A 115 21.44 8.59 -0.93
C ARG A 115 20.53 9.71 -0.46
N GLY A 116 19.27 9.74 -0.94
CA GLY A 116 18.29 10.77 -0.59
C GLY A 116 17.16 10.22 0.28
N ILE A 117 15.93 10.46 -0.16
CA ILE A 117 14.69 10.08 0.55
C ILE A 117 14.62 8.58 0.84
N GLY A 118 15.20 7.74 -0.03
CA GLY A 118 15.22 6.28 0.11
C GLY A 118 16.36 5.74 0.97
N TYR A 119 17.28 6.57 1.43
CA TYR A 119 18.46 6.12 2.20
C TYR A 119 18.06 5.33 3.45
N ASN A 120 17.20 5.88 4.29
CA ASN A 120 16.76 5.23 5.53
C ASN A 120 16.07 3.88 5.26
N THR A 121 15.21 3.83 4.25
CA THR A 121 14.53 2.59 3.84
C THR A 121 15.52 1.55 3.32
N ASN A 122 16.53 1.97 2.57
CA ASN A 122 17.55 1.07 2.05
C ASN A 122 18.44 0.53 3.18
N GLN A 123 18.89 1.39 4.09
CA GLN A 123 19.67 0.97 5.26
C GLN A 123 18.89 0.03 6.18
N SER A 124 17.61 0.32 6.40
CA SER A 124 16.69 -0.55 7.13
C SER A 124 16.58 -1.95 6.50
N ARG A 125 16.52 -2.02 5.16
CA ARG A 125 16.50 -3.30 4.43
C ARG A 125 17.82 -4.06 4.55
N ILE A 126 18.95 -3.37 4.50
CA ILE A 126 20.28 -3.97 4.67
C ILE A 126 20.41 -4.54 6.09
N ALA A 127 20.03 -3.76 7.11
CA ALA A 127 20.04 -4.21 8.50
C ALA A 127 19.15 -5.44 8.71
N PHE A 128 17.92 -5.43 8.17
CA PHE A 128 17.03 -6.58 8.25
C PHE A 128 17.61 -7.83 7.56
N ALA A 129 18.26 -7.63 6.40
CA ALA A 129 18.84 -8.73 5.62
C ALA A 129 20.10 -9.31 6.27
N SER A 130 20.91 -8.50 6.99
CA SER A 130 22.12 -8.98 7.68
C SER A 130 21.79 -9.96 8.79
N GLY A 131 20.66 -9.80 9.49
CA GLY A 131 20.25 -10.70 10.55
C GLY A 131 19.92 -12.13 10.10
N GLY A 132 19.68 -12.37 8.81
CA GLY A 132 19.42 -13.71 8.29
C GLY A 132 18.24 -14.41 8.98
N PHE A 133 18.39 -15.71 9.27
CA PHE A 133 17.32 -16.51 9.88
C PHE A 133 17.27 -16.40 11.42
N PHE A 134 18.42 -16.37 12.09
CA PHE A 134 18.53 -16.40 13.55
C PHE A 134 18.92 -15.06 14.18
N GLY A 135 19.33 -14.08 13.41
CA GLY A 135 19.86 -12.80 13.87
C GLY A 135 21.35 -12.81 14.16
N GLU A 136 21.95 -11.62 14.27
CA GLU A 136 23.35 -11.43 14.67
C GLU A 136 23.54 -11.52 16.19
N GLY A 137 22.44 -11.42 16.97
CA GLY A 137 22.46 -11.44 18.43
C GLY A 137 21.98 -10.13 19.05
N PHE A 138 21.44 -10.21 20.25
CA PHE A 138 20.92 -9.05 20.98
C PHE A 138 22.03 -8.02 21.24
N LEU A 139 21.81 -6.79 20.78
CA LEU A 139 22.78 -5.69 20.81
C LEU A 139 24.07 -5.96 20.02
N GLU A 140 24.09 -6.96 19.13
CA GLU A 140 25.28 -7.28 18.33
C GLU A 140 25.14 -6.92 16.85
N GLY A 141 24.00 -6.36 16.44
CA GLY A 141 23.74 -5.94 15.07
C GLY A 141 24.79 -4.96 14.54
N SER A 142 25.38 -5.28 13.41
CA SER A 142 26.47 -4.50 12.81
C SER A 142 25.99 -3.13 12.30
N GLN A 143 24.81 -3.08 11.73
CA GLN A 143 24.20 -1.85 11.22
C GLN A 143 23.65 -0.99 12.37
N THR A 144 23.05 -1.63 13.37
CA THR A 144 22.48 -0.99 14.55
C THR A 144 23.58 -0.34 15.41
N LYS A 145 24.65 -1.08 15.72
CA LYS A 145 25.83 -0.53 16.45
C LYS A 145 26.52 0.60 15.70
N GLY A 146 26.60 0.49 14.38
CA GLY A 146 27.22 1.50 13.54
C GLY A 146 26.36 2.76 13.34
N SER A 147 25.11 2.78 13.88
CA SER A 147 24.14 3.86 13.66
C SER A 147 23.93 4.18 12.17
N PHE A 148 24.05 3.15 11.31
CA PHE A 148 23.86 3.31 9.86
C PHE A 148 22.40 3.47 9.48
N VAL A 149 21.45 3.03 10.33
CA VAL A 149 20.02 3.22 10.14
C VAL A 149 19.58 4.45 10.93
N PRO A 150 19.31 5.60 10.29
CA PRO A 150 18.74 6.75 10.97
C PRO A 150 17.36 6.39 11.55
N GLU A 151 17.02 6.99 12.71
CA GLU A 151 15.73 6.75 13.40
C GLU A 151 15.44 5.26 13.70
N GLN A 152 16.49 4.47 13.95
CA GLN A 152 16.38 3.03 14.25
C GLN A 152 15.57 2.70 15.51
N HIS A 153 15.46 3.65 16.44
CA HIS A 153 14.70 3.48 17.70
C HIS A 153 13.23 3.90 17.59
N THR A 154 12.84 4.51 16.49
CA THR A 154 11.48 5.02 16.25
C THR A 154 10.88 4.39 14.99
N ASP A 155 11.06 5.02 13.86
CA ASP A 155 10.40 4.66 12.60
C ASP A 155 10.87 3.31 12.02
N TYR A 156 12.12 2.94 12.29
CA TYR A 156 12.74 1.73 11.75
C TYR A 156 13.07 0.67 12.82
N ILE A 157 12.41 0.70 13.98
CA ILE A 157 12.67 -0.25 15.07
C ILE A 157 12.52 -1.73 14.64
N PHE A 158 11.64 -2.00 13.69
CA PHE A 158 11.45 -3.36 13.17
C PHE A 158 12.67 -3.89 12.42
N SER A 159 13.48 -3.01 11.82
CA SER A 159 14.74 -3.44 11.19
C SER A 159 15.78 -3.89 12.23
N THR A 160 15.81 -3.24 13.41
CA THR A 160 16.63 -3.67 14.54
C THR A 160 16.22 -5.06 15.02
N VAL A 161 14.92 -5.31 15.16
CA VAL A 161 14.42 -6.66 15.49
C VAL A 161 14.86 -7.69 14.46
N GLY A 162 14.78 -7.34 13.17
CA GLY A 162 15.19 -8.23 12.07
C GLY A 162 16.70 -8.50 12.07
N GLU A 163 17.53 -7.53 12.40
CA GLU A 163 18.99 -7.68 12.49
C GLU A 163 19.40 -8.53 13.70
N GLU A 164 18.88 -8.20 14.88
CA GLU A 164 19.31 -8.86 16.13
C GLU A 164 18.71 -10.24 16.33
N TRP A 165 17.43 -10.44 15.95
CA TRP A 165 16.68 -11.68 16.19
C TRP A 165 16.35 -12.45 14.91
N GLY A 166 16.72 -11.92 13.76
CA GLY A 166 16.53 -12.52 12.45
C GLY A 166 15.07 -12.68 12.04
N PHE A 167 14.87 -13.51 11.03
CA PHE A 167 13.55 -13.83 10.51
C PHE A 167 12.62 -14.44 11.58
N LEU A 168 13.16 -15.26 12.48
CA LEU A 168 12.37 -15.87 13.55
C LEU A 168 11.84 -14.83 14.53
N GLY A 169 12.68 -13.92 15.01
CA GLY A 169 12.25 -12.85 15.93
C GLY A 169 11.24 -11.91 15.29
N ALA A 170 11.50 -11.49 14.06
CA ALA A 170 10.57 -10.67 13.29
C ALA A 170 9.20 -11.36 13.10
N SER A 171 9.21 -12.67 12.81
CA SER A 171 7.98 -13.46 12.65
C SER A 171 7.20 -13.56 13.97
N ILE A 172 7.85 -13.75 15.10
CA ILE A 172 7.22 -13.79 16.42
C ILE A 172 6.54 -12.45 16.72
N VAL A 173 7.20 -11.33 16.46
CA VAL A 173 6.62 -10.00 16.67
C VAL A 173 5.36 -9.81 15.81
N ILE A 174 5.41 -10.16 14.54
CA ILE A 174 4.24 -10.08 13.63
C ILE A 174 3.10 -10.97 14.13
N LEU A 175 3.40 -12.19 14.56
CA LEU A 175 2.38 -13.12 15.07
C LEU A 175 1.74 -12.60 16.36
N LEU A 176 2.52 -12.02 17.28
CA LEU A 176 1.99 -11.44 18.51
C LEU A 176 1.07 -10.23 18.22
N PHE A 177 1.48 -9.34 17.32
CA PHE A 177 0.62 -8.23 16.89
C PHE A 177 -0.64 -8.73 16.19
N SER A 178 -0.53 -9.73 15.33
CA SER A 178 -1.68 -10.32 14.64
C SER A 178 -2.65 -10.96 15.64
N TYR A 179 -2.13 -11.71 16.62
CA TYR A 179 -2.94 -12.29 17.70
C TYR A 179 -3.66 -11.21 18.53
N LEU A 180 -2.92 -10.15 18.90
CA LEU A 180 -3.50 -9.01 19.63
C LEU A 180 -4.66 -8.37 18.84
N MET A 181 -4.45 -8.12 17.54
CA MET A 181 -5.47 -7.54 16.68
C MET A 181 -6.72 -8.42 16.59
N ILE A 182 -6.55 -9.74 16.43
CA ILE A 182 -7.66 -10.69 16.37
C ILE A 182 -8.43 -10.70 17.71
N ARG A 183 -7.73 -10.60 18.84
CA ARG A 183 -8.36 -10.63 20.15
C ARG A 183 -9.16 -9.35 20.47
N ILE A 184 -8.70 -8.20 19.99
CA ILE A 184 -9.40 -6.92 20.17
C ILE A 184 -10.58 -6.77 19.19
N SER A 185 -10.49 -7.45 18.06
CA SER A 185 -11.46 -7.44 16.97
C SER A 185 -12.67 -8.32 17.27
#